data_22c2f543b42ad719e1413b8eed545269
#
_entry.id   22c2f543b42ad719e1413b8eed545269
#
_cell.length_a   1.000
_cell.length_b   1.000
_cell.length_c   1.000
_cell.angle_alpha   90.00
_cell.angle_beta   90.00
_cell.angle_gamma   90.00
#
_symmetry.space_group_name_H-M   'P 1'
#
loop_
_entity.id
_entity.type
_entity.pdbx_description
1 polymer ?
#
loop_
_entity_poly.entity_id
_entity_poly.type
_entity_poly.pdbx_seq_one_letter_code
_entity_poly.pdbx_strand_id
1 'polypeptide(L)'
;TMNGDEIFEGKPLNSFDEWSPLKEVIIGDLFGFYHNIDITSRLFFYDNILANLGREGIHVEEQHIHEMREDVNNLVKVLEDKGIAVKRPNPLRTITPFKTPYWKGAVNAPISARDLVMVYGNKIIETPVCVRDRYFETDCYKAVFYDYFSRGAEWISAPKPMLLDNSID
;
A
#
# COMPACT_ATOMS: atom_id res chain seq x y z
N THR A 1 5.81 -6.69 36.96
CA THR A 1 5.51 -6.83 35.51
C THR A 1 4.38 -5.89 35.20
N MET A 2 4.70 -4.74 34.59
CA MET A 2 3.67 -3.85 34.04
C MET A 2 2.93 -4.63 32.96
N ASN A 3 1.61 -4.68 33.03
CA ASN A 3 0.80 -5.23 31.95
C ASN A 3 1.00 -4.35 30.72
N GLY A 4 1.27 -4.96 29.56
CA GLY A 4 1.53 -4.23 28.31
C GLY A 4 0.48 -3.20 27.95
N ASP A 5 -0.75 -3.39 28.41
CA ASP A 5 -1.90 -2.49 28.16
C ASP A 5 -1.75 -1.12 28.83
N GLU A 6 -1.12 -1.01 30.00
CA GLU A 6 -0.96 0.27 30.71
C GLU A 6 0.01 1.24 30.01
N ILE A 7 0.99 0.71 29.27
CA ILE A 7 2.00 1.54 28.57
C ILE A 7 1.42 2.25 27.34
N PHE A 8 0.35 1.72 26.77
CA PHE A 8 -0.25 2.21 25.52
C PHE A 8 -1.62 2.84 25.69
N GLU A 9 -2.09 2.97 26.95
CA GLU A 9 -3.35 3.66 27.22
C GLU A 9 -3.31 5.09 26.66
N GLY A 10 -4.31 5.46 25.84
CA GLY A 10 -4.37 6.75 25.17
C GLY A 10 -3.49 6.90 23.91
N LYS A 11 -2.74 5.87 23.52
CA LYS A 11 -2.02 5.90 22.25
C LYS A 11 -2.95 5.57 21.08
N PRO A 12 -2.76 6.21 19.89
CA PRO A 12 -3.64 6.02 18.75
C PRO A 12 -3.50 4.64 18.10
N LEU A 13 -2.39 3.95 18.30
CA LEU A 13 -2.12 2.61 17.77
C LEU A 13 -1.70 1.67 18.90
N ASN A 14 -2.10 0.40 18.79
CA ASN A 14 -1.75 -0.65 19.73
C ASN A 14 -1.81 -2.01 19.03
N SER A 15 -0.84 -2.30 18.15
CA SER A 15 -0.80 -3.52 17.37
C SER A 15 0.47 -4.31 17.67
N PHE A 16 0.35 -5.45 18.36
CA PHE A 16 1.49 -6.31 18.74
C PHE A 16 1.39 -7.70 18.15
N ASP A 17 0.22 -8.10 17.68
CA ASP A 17 -0.07 -9.43 17.17
C ASP A 17 -1.18 -9.40 16.10
N GLU A 18 -1.46 -10.55 15.48
CA GLU A 18 -2.47 -10.70 14.42
C GLU A 18 -3.75 -11.38 14.91
N TRP A 19 -3.89 -11.71 16.20
CA TRP A 19 -5.03 -12.45 16.77
C TRP A 19 -5.81 -11.68 17.82
N SER A 20 -5.31 -10.55 18.31
CA SER A 20 -6.06 -9.65 19.18
C SER A 20 -7.26 -9.05 18.45
N PRO A 21 -8.34 -8.68 19.17
CA PRO A 21 -9.52 -8.11 18.52
C PRO A 21 -9.19 -6.88 17.67
N LEU A 22 -9.47 -6.96 16.37
CA LEU A 22 -9.24 -5.88 15.42
C LEU A 22 -10.22 -4.74 15.72
N LYS A 23 -9.74 -3.53 15.89
CA LYS A 23 -10.54 -2.32 16.12
C LYS A 23 -10.56 -1.38 14.93
N GLU A 24 -9.45 -1.28 14.22
CA GLU A 24 -9.30 -0.41 13.06
C GLU A 24 -8.33 -1.04 12.05
N VAL A 25 -8.58 -0.85 10.76
CA VAL A 25 -7.76 -1.39 9.68
C VAL A 25 -7.66 -0.41 8.51
N ILE A 26 -6.54 -0.43 7.80
CA ILE A 26 -6.36 0.28 6.54
C ILE A 26 -6.64 -0.69 5.40
N ILE A 27 -7.66 -0.41 4.60
CA ILE A 27 -7.99 -1.16 3.38
C ILE A 27 -7.60 -0.32 2.17
N GLY A 28 -6.86 -0.91 1.25
CA GLY A 28 -6.44 -0.27 0.01
C GLY A 28 -7.59 0.13 -0.91
N ASP A 29 -7.29 0.88 -1.96
CA ASP A 29 -8.27 1.36 -2.94
C ASP A 29 -7.81 1.03 -4.37
N LEU A 30 -8.76 0.61 -5.19
CA LEU A 30 -8.56 0.31 -6.61
C LEU A 30 -8.79 1.52 -7.52
N PHE A 31 -9.17 2.66 -6.95
CA PHE A 31 -9.38 3.86 -7.74
C PHE A 31 -8.07 4.33 -8.36
N GLY A 32 -8.05 4.48 -9.67
CA GLY A 32 -6.82 4.77 -10.41
C GLY A 32 -5.99 3.52 -10.75
N PHE A 33 -6.53 2.30 -10.55
CA PHE A 33 -5.93 1.09 -11.09
C PHE A 33 -6.08 1.11 -12.61
N TYR A 34 -4.96 1.06 -13.33
CA TYR A 34 -4.93 1.30 -14.76
C TYR A 34 -4.49 0.11 -15.57
N HIS A 35 -4.93 0.16 -16.81
CA HIS A 35 -4.82 -0.84 -17.84
C HIS A 35 -3.40 -1.12 -18.33
N ASN A 36 -2.43 -0.24 -18.07
CA ASN A 36 -1.05 -0.41 -18.52
C ASN A 36 -0.10 -0.43 -17.33
N ILE A 37 0.11 -1.60 -16.78
CA ILE A 37 1.16 -1.82 -15.79
C ILE A 37 2.48 -1.86 -16.56
N ASP A 38 3.40 -0.94 -16.25
CA ASP A 38 4.74 -0.98 -16.82
C ASP A 38 5.41 -2.31 -16.43
N ILE A 39 5.53 -3.16 -17.42
CA ILE A 39 6.08 -4.51 -17.23
C ILE A 39 7.54 -4.47 -16.78
N THR A 40 8.29 -3.44 -17.19
CA THR A 40 9.69 -3.29 -16.80
C THR A 40 9.85 -3.08 -15.29
N SER A 41 8.83 -2.54 -14.63
CA SER A 41 8.82 -2.38 -13.17
C SER A 41 8.55 -3.67 -12.42
N ARG A 42 8.11 -4.73 -13.11
CA ARG A 42 7.76 -6.04 -12.55
C ARG A 42 8.61 -7.20 -13.06
N LEU A 43 9.62 -6.94 -13.88
CA LEU A 43 10.53 -7.95 -14.46
C LEU A 43 11.06 -8.93 -13.43
N PHE A 44 11.35 -8.44 -12.23
CA PHE A 44 11.87 -9.25 -11.13
C PHE A 44 10.95 -10.41 -10.69
N PHE A 45 9.65 -10.33 -10.97
CA PHE A 45 8.69 -11.35 -10.53
C PHE A 45 8.22 -12.30 -11.64
N TYR A 46 8.52 -11.99 -12.94
CA TYR A 46 7.79 -12.64 -14.04
C TYR A 46 8.62 -12.91 -15.29
N ASP A 47 9.84 -13.42 -15.16
CA ASP A 47 10.72 -13.76 -16.30
C ASP A 47 10.00 -14.54 -17.43
N ASN A 48 9.04 -15.41 -17.05
CA ASN A 48 8.27 -16.20 -18.00
C ASN A 48 7.10 -15.45 -18.66
N ILE A 49 6.62 -14.37 -18.05
CA ILE A 49 5.48 -13.61 -18.56
C ILE A 49 5.91 -12.65 -19.67
N LEU A 50 7.12 -12.09 -19.56
CA LEU A 50 7.67 -11.17 -20.56
C LEU A 50 7.88 -11.80 -21.92
N ALA A 51 8.25 -13.07 -21.96
CA ALA A 51 8.41 -13.80 -23.21
C ALA A 51 7.09 -13.90 -24.01
N ASN A 52 5.93 -13.79 -23.31
CA ASN A 52 4.61 -14.03 -23.89
C ASN A 52 3.76 -12.76 -24.07
N LEU A 53 4.04 -11.66 -23.35
CA LEU A 53 3.14 -10.48 -23.31
C LEU A 53 3.63 -9.29 -24.15
N GLY A 54 4.85 -9.35 -24.73
CA GLY A 54 5.41 -8.21 -25.43
C GLY A 54 5.71 -7.01 -24.49
N ARG A 55 6.15 -5.89 -25.08
CA ARG A 55 6.56 -4.69 -24.31
C ARG A 55 5.42 -3.71 -24.00
N GLU A 56 4.18 -4.06 -24.34
CA GLU A 56 3.04 -3.13 -24.28
C GLU A 56 2.37 -3.05 -22.89
N GLY A 57 2.85 -3.80 -21.91
CA GLY A 57 2.27 -3.81 -20.56
C GLY A 57 1.08 -4.78 -20.43
N ILE A 58 0.61 -4.95 -19.20
CA ILE A 58 -0.57 -5.78 -18.90
C ILE A 58 -1.81 -4.89 -18.95
N HIS A 59 -2.72 -5.19 -19.86
CA HIS A 59 -4.03 -4.57 -19.89
C HIS A 59 -4.97 -5.31 -18.93
N VAL A 60 -5.52 -4.61 -17.95
CA VAL A 60 -6.55 -5.16 -17.07
C VAL A 60 -7.92 -4.70 -17.58
N GLU A 61 -8.81 -5.65 -17.84
CA GLU A 61 -10.15 -5.35 -18.34
C GLU A 61 -10.96 -4.53 -17.32
N GLU A 62 -11.73 -3.59 -17.81
CA GLU A 62 -12.54 -2.69 -16.99
C GLU A 62 -13.56 -3.44 -16.12
N GLN A 63 -14.13 -4.51 -16.67
CA GLN A 63 -15.02 -5.39 -15.92
C GLN A 63 -14.31 -6.00 -14.70
N HIS A 64 -13.09 -6.49 -14.86
CA HIS A 64 -12.33 -7.08 -13.76
C HIS A 64 -12.03 -6.06 -12.66
N ILE A 65 -11.68 -4.83 -13.05
CA ILE A 65 -11.47 -3.73 -12.09
C ILE A 65 -12.76 -3.41 -11.33
N HIS A 66 -13.89 -3.46 -12.00
CA HIS A 66 -15.20 -3.25 -11.37
C HIS A 66 -15.51 -4.34 -10.35
N GLU A 67 -15.34 -5.61 -10.71
CA GLU A 67 -15.55 -6.76 -9.82
C GLU A 67 -14.64 -6.70 -8.59
N MET A 68 -13.35 -6.45 -8.78
CA MET A 68 -12.41 -6.28 -7.68
C MET A 68 -12.81 -5.13 -6.74
N ARG A 69 -13.34 -4.03 -7.29
CA ARG A 69 -13.81 -2.90 -6.48
C ARG A 69 -15.05 -3.25 -5.67
N GLU A 70 -15.96 -4.01 -6.24
CA GLU A 70 -17.13 -4.53 -5.51
C GLU A 70 -16.69 -5.43 -4.36
N ASP A 71 -15.74 -6.34 -4.59
CA ASP A 71 -15.21 -7.23 -3.55
C ASP A 71 -14.56 -6.46 -2.40
N VAL A 72 -13.75 -5.46 -2.72
CA VAL A 72 -13.12 -4.61 -1.69
C VAL A 72 -14.18 -3.81 -0.90
N ASN A 73 -15.20 -3.28 -1.58
CA ASN A 73 -16.28 -2.55 -0.90
C ASN A 73 -17.15 -3.48 -0.03
N ASN A 74 -17.38 -4.70 -0.46
CA ASN A 74 -18.08 -5.73 0.32
C ASN A 74 -17.26 -6.11 1.57
N LEU A 75 -15.93 -6.26 1.44
CA LEU A 75 -15.05 -6.47 2.59
C LEU A 75 -15.14 -5.31 3.59
N VAL A 76 -15.07 -4.08 3.11
CA VAL A 76 -15.21 -2.88 3.96
C VAL A 76 -16.52 -2.93 4.74
N LYS A 77 -17.64 -3.19 4.05
CA LYS A 77 -18.95 -3.29 4.68
C LYS A 77 -19.00 -4.37 5.77
N VAL A 78 -18.45 -5.55 5.50
CA VAL A 78 -18.39 -6.64 6.48
C VAL A 78 -17.60 -6.24 7.73
N LEU A 79 -16.51 -5.51 7.57
CA LEU A 79 -15.70 -5.03 8.69
C LEU A 79 -16.45 -3.97 9.51
N GLU A 80 -17.07 -3.01 8.84
CA GLU A 80 -17.87 -1.95 9.49
C GLU A 80 -19.10 -2.51 10.23
N ASP A 81 -19.80 -3.49 9.64
CA ASP A 81 -20.91 -4.20 10.27
C ASP A 81 -20.49 -4.95 11.56
N LYS A 82 -19.20 -5.27 11.69
CA LYS A 82 -18.59 -5.85 12.90
C LYS A 82 -18.05 -4.80 13.88
N GLY A 83 -18.26 -3.53 13.60
CA GLY A 83 -17.79 -2.42 14.45
C GLY A 83 -16.30 -2.11 14.28
N ILE A 84 -15.66 -2.59 13.22
CA ILE A 84 -14.26 -2.31 12.92
C ILE A 84 -14.20 -1.03 12.09
N ALA A 85 -13.43 -0.04 12.55
CA ALA A 85 -13.22 1.19 11.80
C ALA A 85 -12.32 0.93 10.57
N VAL A 86 -12.73 1.42 9.41
CA VAL A 86 -11.96 1.27 8.17
C VAL A 86 -11.40 2.61 7.73
N LYS A 87 -10.09 2.67 7.53
CA LYS A 87 -9.39 3.80 6.92
C LYS A 87 -9.07 3.48 5.46
N ARG A 88 -9.17 4.47 4.60
CA ARG A 88 -8.88 4.35 3.18
C ARG A 88 -7.77 5.32 2.77
N PRO A 89 -6.90 4.94 1.82
CA PRO A 89 -5.94 5.86 1.23
C PRO A 89 -6.67 6.95 0.43
N ASN A 90 -5.96 8.05 0.16
CA ASN A 90 -6.45 9.04 -0.79
C ASN A 90 -6.43 8.46 -2.20
N PRO A 91 -7.56 8.44 -2.91
CA PRO A 91 -7.60 7.87 -4.25
C PRO A 91 -6.75 8.70 -5.23
N LEU A 92 -5.98 8.01 -6.04
CA LEU A 92 -5.34 8.62 -7.20
C LEU A 92 -6.40 8.83 -8.28
N ARG A 93 -6.71 10.07 -8.61
CA ARG A 93 -7.70 10.40 -9.64
C ARG A 93 -7.16 10.23 -11.06
N THR A 94 -5.85 10.27 -11.22
CA THR A 94 -5.16 10.11 -12.51
C THR A 94 -3.84 9.40 -12.28
N ILE A 95 -3.35 8.64 -13.27
CA ILE A 95 -1.96 8.18 -13.28
C ILE A 95 -1.08 9.42 -13.31
N THR A 96 -0.23 9.53 -12.32
CA THR A 96 0.76 10.60 -12.27
C THR A 96 2.10 10.01 -12.68
N PRO A 97 2.58 10.25 -13.91
CA PRO A 97 3.94 9.88 -14.27
C PRO A 97 4.93 10.70 -13.43
N PHE A 98 5.99 10.04 -13.02
CA PHE A 98 7.07 10.67 -12.26
C PHE A 98 8.43 10.29 -12.83
N LYS A 99 9.44 11.05 -12.42
CA LYS A 99 10.83 10.81 -12.80
C LYS A 99 11.72 10.88 -11.57
N THR A 100 12.52 9.85 -11.38
CA THR A 100 13.66 9.88 -10.47
C THR A 100 14.92 10.30 -11.23
N PRO A 101 16.07 10.51 -10.59
CA PRO A 101 17.33 10.73 -11.30
C PRO A 101 17.74 9.56 -12.21
N TYR A 102 17.20 8.37 -11.99
CA TYR A 102 17.68 7.12 -12.61
C TYR A 102 16.70 6.50 -13.59
N TRP A 103 15.39 6.65 -13.37
CA TRP A 103 14.33 6.01 -14.16
C TRP A 103 13.02 6.80 -14.12
N LYS A 104 12.07 6.41 -14.96
CA LYS A 104 10.72 6.98 -15.00
C LYS A 104 9.71 5.89 -14.65
N GLY A 105 8.58 6.29 -14.09
CA GLY A 105 7.49 5.40 -13.75
C GLY A 105 6.17 6.15 -13.58
N ALA A 106 5.14 5.42 -13.21
CA ALA A 106 3.86 5.95 -12.81
C ALA A 106 3.41 5.25 -11.52
N VAL A 107 2.68 5.97 -10.67
CA VAL A 107 2.17 5.42 -9.42
C VAL A 107 0.99 4.50 -9.71
N ASN A 108 1.05 3.28 -9.18
CA ASN A 108 -0.07 2.34 -9.22
C ASN A 108 -1.09 2.64 -8.11
N ALA A 109 -2.29 2.08 -8.23
CA ALA A 109 -3.32 2.21 -7.20
C ALA A 109 -2.89 1.58 -5.87
N PRO A 110 -3.23 2.21 -4.72
CA PRO A 110 -2.83 1.75 -3.40
C PRO A 110 -3.70 0.58 -2.92
N ILE A 111 -3.51 -0.60 -3.49
CA ILE A 111 -4.34 -1.78 -3.20
C ILE A 111 -3.88 -2.50 -1.93
N SER A 112 -2.57 -2.71 -1.79
CA SER A 112 -2.00 -3.61 -0.78
C SER A 112 -1.16 -2.83 0.24
N ALA A 113 -1.84 -2.19 1.19
CA ALA A 113 -1.19 -1.42 2.26
C ALA A 113 -0.15 -2.25 3.04
N ARG A 114 -0.44 -3.53 3.30
CA ARG A 114 0.41 -4.45 4.06
C ARG A 114 1.83 -4.58 3.48
N ASP A 115 1.99 -4.50 2.17
CA ASP A 115 3.28 -4.65 1.52
C ASP A 115 4.20 -3.43 1.71
N LEU A 116 3.61 -2.29 2.08
CA LEU A 116 4.27 -1.00 2.14
C LEU A 116 4.42 -0.47 3.56
N VAL A 117 3.60 -0.98 4.47
CA VAL A 117 3.46 -0.44 5.82
C VAL A 117 3.32 -1.57 6.82
N MET A 118 4.12 -1.51 7.87
CA MET A 118 3.99 -2.34 9.05
C MET A 118 3.55 -1.46 10.23
N VAL A 119 2.58 -1.94 11.00
CA VAL A 119 2.20 -1.32 12.26
C VAL A 119 2.67 -2.22 13.40
N TYR A 120 3.45 -1.67 14.33
CA TYR A 120 3.90 -2.39 15.50
C TYR A 120 3.86 -1.50 16.75
N GLY A 121 3.13 -1.94 17.77
CA GLY A 121 2.85 -1.10 18.94
C GLY A 121 2.19 0.20 18.53
N ASN A 122 2.80 1.32 18.92
CA ASN A 122 2.35 2.66 18.53
C ASN A 122 3.15 3.25 17.35
N LYS A 123 3.67 2.40 16.46
CA LYS A 123 4.54 2.82 15.36
C LYS A 123 3.96 2.45 14.01
N ILE A 124 4.05 3.39 13.07
CA ILE A 124 3.85 3.16 11.64
C ILE A 124 5.24 3.12 11.00
N ILE A 125 5.54 2.05 10.30
CA ILE A 125 6.83 1.84 9.65
C ILE A 125 6.58 1.69 8.15
N GLU A 126 7.00 2.68 7.36
CA GLU A 126 7.03 2.54 5.90
C GLU A 126 8.18 1.63 5.51
N THR A 127 7.88 0.55 4.80
CA THR A 127 8.87 -0.42 4.32
C THR A 127 9.48 0.02 2.98
N PRO A 128 10.71 -0.41 2.65
CA PRO A 128 11.28 -0.16 1.35
C PRO A 128 10.52 -0.94 0.27
N VAL A 129 10.33 -0.34 -0.88
CA VAL A 129 9.63 -0.95 -2.03
C VAL A 129 10.65 -1.46 -3.02
N CYS A 130 10.45 -2.68 -3.53
CA CYS A 130 11.31 -3.28 -4.57
C CYS A 130 10.75 -3.12 -5.99
N VAL A 131 9.58 -2.50 -6.15
CA VAL A 131 8.86 -2.36 -7.43
C VAL A 131 8.69 -0.89 -7.79
N ARG A 132 9.07 -0.50 -9.01
CA ARG A 132 9.10 0.91 -9.45
C ARG A 132 7.73 1.56 -9.50
N ASP A 133 6.71 0.87 -9.96
CA ASP A 133 5.33 1.38 -10.04
C ASP A 133 4.68 1.57 -8.66
N ARG A 134 5.27 1.00 -7.62
CA ARG A 134 4.84 1.17 -6.22
C ARG A 134 5.69 2.17 -5.42
N TYR A 135 6.69 2.77 -6.05
CA TYR A 135 7.71 3.60 -5.36
C TYR A 135 7.13 4.76 -4.54
N PHE A 136 6.07 5.39 -5.04
CA PHE A 136 5.34 6.47 -4.37
C PHE A 136 3.94 6.05 -3.88
N GLU A 137 3.61 4.77 -3.90
CA GLU A 137 2.29 4.29 -3.46
C GLU A 137 2.00 4.66 -2.00
N THR A 138 3.02 4.68 -1.13
CA THR A 138 2.88 5.14 0.26
C THR A 138 2.35 6.56 0.39
N ASP A 139 2.55 7.41 -0.62
CA ASP A 139 2.06 8.79 -0.61
C ASP A 139 0.53 8.86 -0.55
N CYS A 140 -0.16 7.84 -1.06
CA CYS A 140 -1.62 7.72 -0.97
C CYS A 140 -2.12 7.53 0.46
N TYR A 141 -1.28 6.99 1.34
CA TYR A 141 -1.60 6.71 2.74
C TYR A 141 -1.16 7.82 3.70
N LYS A 142 -0.39 8.80 3.25
CA LYS A 142 0.21 9.84 4.11
C LYS A 142 -0.82 10.63 4.92
N ALA A 143 -2.01 10.87 4.39
CA ALA A 143 -3.05 11.55 5.16
C ALA A 143 -3.49 10.73 6.39
N VAL A 144 -3.58 9.41 6.24
CA VAL A 144 -3.89 8.49 7.32
C VAL A 144 -2.75 8.43 8.33
N PHE A 145 -1.50 8.36 7.87
CA PHE A 145 -0.33 8.34 8.74
C PHE A 145 -0.18 9.63 9.52
N TYR A 146 -0.44 10.76 8.87
CA TYR A 146 -0.38 12.07 9.52
C TYR A 146 -1.44 12.22 10.61
N ASP A 147 -2.65 11.69 10.40
CA ASP A 147 -3.69 11.66 11.45
C ASP A 147 -3.19 10.90 12.69
N TYR A 148 -2.63 9.71 12.53
CA TYR A 148 -2.07 8.95 13.65
C TYR A 148 -0.88 9.64 14.30
N PHE A 149 0.04 10.18 13.50
CA PHE A 149 1.21 10.92 13.98
C PHE A 149 0.80 12.14 14.81
N SER A 150 -0.18 12.91 14.35
CA SER A 150 -0.68 14.09 15.07
C SER A 150 -1.33 13.73 16.41
N ARG A 151 -1.80 12.50 16.56
CA ARG A 151 -2.36 11.97 17.81
C ARG A 151 -1.31 11.26 18.68
N GLY A 152 -0.04 11.27 18.29
CA GLY A 152 1.07 10.77 19.08
C GLY A 152 1.57 9.37 18.71
N ALA A 153 1.27 8.86 17.52
CA ALA A 153 1.97 7.71 16.97
C ALA A 153 3.38 8.10 16.52
N GLU A 154 4.29 7.14 16.53
CA GLU A 154 5.58 7.28 15.88
C GLU A 154 5.45 6.92 14.40
N TRP A 155 6.05 7.71 13.52
CA TRP A 155 6.09 7.43 12.10
C TRP A 155 7.54 7.34 11.62
N ILE A 156 7.92 6.18 11.12
CA ILE A 156 9.28 5.84 10.70
C ILE A 156 9.24 5.50 9.20
N SER A 157 10.11 6.13 8.42
CA SER A 157 10.25 5.84 7.00
C SER A 157 11.59 5.16 6.73
N ALA A 158 11.57 3.97 6.14
CA ALA A 158 12.78 3.32 5.68
C ALA A 158 13.39 4.06 4.48
N PRO A 159 14.72 4.05 4.30
CA PRO A 159 15.34 4.62 3.12
C PRO A 159 14.81 3.95 1.84
N LYS A 160 14.40 4.77 0.88
CA LYS A 160 13.93 4.26 -0.42
C LYS A 160 15.12 3.75 -1.25
N PRO A 161 15.05 2.53 -1.83
CA PRO A 161 16.09 2.01 -2.70
C PRO A 161 16.16 2.78 -4.02
N MET A 162 17.31 2.80 -4.68
CA MET A 162 17.47 3.49 -5.96
C MET A 162 16.79 2.78 -7.12
N LEU A 163 16.61 1.46 -7.05
CA LEU A 163 16.00 0.61 -8.08
C LEU A 163 16.64 0.80 -9.47
N LEU A 164 17.96 0.74 -9.52
CA LEU A 164 18.73 0.86 -10.77
C LEU A 164 18.53 -0.37 -11.67
N ASP A 165 18.68 -0.18 -12.99
CA ASP A 165 18.53 -1.28 -13.95
C ASP A 165 19.50 -2.43 -13.69
N ASN A 166 20.71 -2.14 -13.24
CA ASN A 166 21.72 -3.13 -12.87
C ASN A 166 21.45 -3.82 -11.52
N SER A 167 20.43 -3.45 -10.79
CA SER A 167 19.98 -4.14 -9.55
C SER A 167 19.03 -5.30 -9.88
N ILE A 168 18.78 -5.54 -11.17
CA ILE A 168 17.83 -6.54 -11.68
C ILE A 168 18.59 -7.73 -12.31
N ASP A 169 19.92 -7.70 -12.33
CA ASP A 169 20.81 -8.79 -12.80
C ASP A 169 21.07 -9.84 -11.72
#